data_cb0aabe0c6a456ddf139824b91706bb1
#
_entry.id   cb0aabe0c6a456ddf139824b91706bb1
#
_cell.length_a   1.000
_cell.length_b   1.000
_cell.length_c   1.000
_cell.angle_alpha   90.00
_cell.angle_beta   90.00
_cell.angle_gamma   90.00
#
_symmetry.space_group_name_H-M   'P 1'
#
loop_
_entity.id
_entity.type
_entity.pdbx_description
1 polymer ?
#
loop_
_entity_poly.entity_id
_entity_poly.type
_entity_poly.pdbx_seq_one_letter_code
_entity_poly.pdbx_strand_id
1 'polypeptide(L)'
;METRTMKAIQLWMMTFILTISCSSVLTSCSEDNPVTPPAEPQPLILKGEEAVEWTKAHLDSLVNVYMAECGNRLDPDMTRDLLKCIGYTRLNVLDYREAGWVIDDEVFIRLMDRAAEANNKTILFTMGMYGCGKTTSLENNPELKKLADEVGVISEGAYNSVMYFDQMVEQSGERGFKPSLLYVYNDAETGYTNCMERLIHSNRAVTCEAYISVFPQFEGRVEYIEEHYPDMPFYCIDNSHNNGGKRVTTEEARQWDYTMTDDLEQTIYNIKRSYIDSGKLTPEQIEALH
;
A
#
# COMPACT_ATOMS: atom_id res chain seq x y z
N MET A 1 1.16 1.18 -21.10
CA MET A 1 1.97 -0.04 -21.21
C MET A 1 1.58 -1.10 -20.18
N GLU A 2 0.61 -0.80 -19.31
CA GLU A 2 0.15 -1.64 -18.17
C GLU A 2 -0.74 -2.85 -18.50
N THR A 3 -1.39 -2.87 -19.65
CA THR A 3 -2.45 -3.87 -19.93
C THR A 3 -1.96 -5.21 -20.48
N ARG A 4 -0.70 -5.34 -20.88
CA ARG A 4 -0.16 -6.60 -21.44
C ARG A 4 0.45 -7.52 -20.39
N THR A 5 1.09 -6.99 -19.36
CA THR A 5 1.79 -7.75 -18.32
C THR A 5 0.81 -8.43 -17.35
N MET A 6 -0.23 -7.72 -16.94
CA MET A 6 -1.26 -8.29 -16.03
C MET A 6 -2.03 -9.47 -16.66
N LYS A 7 -2.28 -9.44 -17.97
CA LYS A 7 -2.93 -10.58 -18.67
C LYS A 7 -2.02 -11.81 -18.74
N ALA A 8 -0.71 -11.63 -18.77
CA ALA A 8 0.24 -12.75 -18.79
C ALA A 8 0.31 -13.47 -17.45
N ILE A 9 0.24 -12.74 -16.32
CA ILE A 9 0.28 -13.31 -14.97
C ILE A 9 -1.02 -14.09 -14.66
N GLN A 10 -2.17 -13.54 -15.03
CA GLN A 10 -3.45 -14.27 -14.89
C GLN A 10 -3.47 -15.54 -15.73
N LEU A 11 -2.89 -15.52 -16.92
CA LEU A 11 -2.84 -16.70 -17.79
C LEU A 11 -1.87 -17.77 -17.26
N TRP A 12 -0.77 -17.36 -16.60
CA TRP A 12 0.23 -18.28 -16.04
C TRP A 12 -0.25 -18.95 -14.76
N MET A 13 -0.95 -18.22 -13.87
CA MET A 13 -1.60 -18.82 -12.69
C MET A 13 -2.73 -19.79 -13.05
N MET A 14 -3.52 -19.50 -14.09
CA MET A 14 -4.55 -20.46 -14.58
C MET A 14 -3.94 -21.73 -15.17
N THR A 15 -2.76 -21.65 -15.79
CA THR A 15 -2.12 -22.83 -16.41
C THR A 15 -1.52 -23.78 -15.37
N PHE A 16 -1.08 -23.28 -14.22
CA PHE A 16 -0.50 -24.12 -13.15
C PHE A 16 -1.53 -24.93 -12.36
N ILE A 17 -2.78 -24.46 -12.31
CA ILE A 17 -3.90 -25.17 -11.65
C ILE A 17 -4.47 -26.30 -12.55
N LEU A 18 -4.25 -26.25 -13.85
CA LEU A 18 -4.82 -27.20 -14.82
C LEU A 18 -4.00 -28.48 -15.06
N THR A 19 -2.80 -28.61 -14.48
CA THR A 19 -1.91 -29.76 -14.75
C THR A 19 -1.99 -30.92 -13.74
N ILE A 20 -2.85 -30.86 -12.71
CA ILE A 20 -2.95 -31.93 -11.69
C ILE A 20 -4.16 -32.86 -11.87
N SER A 21 -5.00 -32.68 -12.88
CA SER A 21 -6.19 -33.52 -13.04
C SER A 21 -6.37 -34.08 -14.46
N CYS A 22 -5.44 -34.90 -14.89
CA CYS A 22 -5.70 -35.80 -16.02
C CYS A 22 -5.02 -37.16 -15.82
N SER A 23 -5.68 -38.05 -15.09
CA SER A 23 -5.43 -39.48 -15.19
C SER A 23 -6.73 -40.27 -15.00
N SER A 24 -7.10 -40.94 -16.10
CA SER A 24 -7.98 -42.08 -16.18
C SER A 24 -9.49 -41.95 -15.82
N VAL A 25 -10.35 -42.08 -16.82
CA VAL A 25 -11.15 -43.28 -16.99
C VAL A 25 -11.81 -43.29 -18.39
N LEU A 26 -11.39 -44.22 -19.22
CA LEU A 26 -12.15 -44.68 -20.37
C LEU A 26 -13.03 -45.84 -19.88
N THR A 27 -14.35 -45.70 -19.85
CA THR A 27 -15.28 -46.83 -20.03
C THR A 27 -16.70 -46.36 -20.34
N SER A 28 -17.20 -46.89 -21.43
CA SER A 28 -18.59 -47.28 -21.73
C SER A 28 -19.64 -46.21 -22.02
N CYS A 29 -20.08 -46.23 -23.28
CA CYS A 29 -21.32 -45.63 -23.79
C CYS A 29 -22.55 -46.20 -23.07
N SER A 30 -23.48 -45.34 -22.64
CA SER A 30 -24.93 -45.46 -22.82
C SER A 30 -25.66 -44.27 -22.19
N GLU A 31 -26.66 -43.81 -22.94
CA GLU A 31 -27.80 -42.94 -22.58
C GLU A 31 -27.56 -41.43 -22.43
N ASP A 32 -28.28 -40.68 -23.27
CA ASP A 32 -28.42 -39.25 -23.36
C ASP A 32 -28.95 -38.62 -22.04
N ASN A 33 -28.07 -38.32 -21.10
CA ASN A 33 -28.34 -37.33 -20.09
C ASN A 33 -27.61 -36.06 -20.48
N PRO A 34 -28.23 -34.87 -20.41
CA PRO A 34 -27.55 -33.63 -20.64
C PRO A 34 -26.42 -33.51 -19.61
N VAL A 35 -25.17 -33.59 -20.09
CA VAL A 35 -23.98 -33.39 -19.26
C VAL A 35 -24.02 -31.93 -18.76
N THR A 36 -24.45 -31.74 -17.52
CA THR A 36 -24.30 -30.45 -16.84
C THR A 36 -22.81 -30.14 -16.84
N PRO A 37 -22.39 -29.00 -17.41
CA PRO A 37 -20.98 -28.63 -17.36
C PRO A 37 -20.51 -28.65 -15.90
N PRO A 38 -19.28 -29.14 -15.60
CA PRO A 38 -18.76 -29.14 -14.26
C PRO A 38 -18.86 -27.72 -13.71
N ALA A 39 -19.40 -27.59 -12.49
CA ALA A 39 -19.49 -26.30 -11.82
C ALA A 39 -18.11 -25.65 -11.80
N GLU A 40 -18.01 -24.39 -12.24
CA GLU A 40 -16.76 -23.64 -12.13
C GLU A 40 -16.28 -23.70 -10.68
N PRO A 41 -14.98 -23.94 -10.45
CA PRO A 41 -14.45 -23.99 -9.09
C PRO A 41 -14.75 -22.64 -8.42
N GLN A 42 -15.43 -22.70 -7.29
CA GLN A 42 -15.73 -21.52 -6.48
C GLN A 42 -14.42 -20.84 -6.11
N PRO A 43 -14.32 -19.49 -6.23
CA PRO A 43 -13.13 -18.78 -5.84
C PRO A 43 -12.83 -19.05 -4.36
N LEU A 44 -11.57 -19.33 -4.05
CA LEU A 44 -11.12 -19.49 -2.68
C LEU A 44 -11.18 -18.12 -1.99
N ILE A 45 -11.97 -18.00 -0.92
CA ILE A 45 -12.06 -16.78 -0.11
C ILE A 45 -11.60 -17.11 1.30
N LEU A 46 -10.46 -16.59 1.70
CA LEU A 46 -9.91 -16.71 3.04
C LEU A 46 -9.80 -15.31 3.66
N LYS A 47 -10.04 -15.21 4.98
CA LYS A 47 -10.01 -13.91 5.71
C LYS A 47 -9.33 -14.08 7.06
N GLY A 48 -8.85 -12.96 7.64
CA GLY A 48 -8.28 -12.93 8.96
C GLY A 48 -7.17 -13.98 9.14
N GLU A 49 -7.26 -14.81 10.18
CA GLU A 49 -6.25 -15.81 10.52
C GLU A 49 -6.03 -16.86 9.40
N GLU A 50 -7.09 -17.27 8.69
CA GLU A 50 -6.96 -18.21 7.57
C GLU A 50 -6.14 -17.61 6.42
N ALA A 51 -6.33 -16.31 6.13
CA ALA A 51 -5.54 -15.60 5.14
C ALA A 51 -4.07 -15.49 5.56
N VAL A 52 -3.79 -15.24 6.86
CA VAL A 52 -2.42 -15.19 7.42
C VAL A 52 -1.73 -16.55 7.26
N GLU A 53 -2.36 -17.63 7.67
CA GLU A 53 -1.76 -18.98 7.59
C GLU A 53 -1.53 -19.40 6.13
N TRP A 54 -2.47 -19.11 5.24
CA TRP A 54 -2.29 -19.35 3.81
C TRP A 54 -1.10 -18.54 3.26
N THR A 55 -0.99 -17.27 3.65
CA THR A 55 0.10 -16.38 3.23
C THR A 55 1.46 -16.90 3.70
N LYS A 56 1.58 -17.32 4.96
CA LYS A 56 2.81 -17.94 5.48
C LYS A 56 3.21 -19.19 4.70
N ALA A 57 2.23 -20.04 4.37
CA ALA A 57 2.49 -21.27 3.60
C ALA A 57 2.94 -21.00 2.15
N HIS A 58 2.64 -19.81 1.59
CA HIS A 58 2.95 -19.45 0.21
C HIS A 58 3.93 -18.27 0.10
N LEU A 59 4.52 -17.84 1.23
CA LEU A 59 5.28 -16.60 1.36
C LEU A 59 6.39 -16.46 0.32
N ASP A 60 7.24 -17.47 0.18
CA ASP A 60 8.34 -17.46 -0.79
C ASP A 60 7.86 -17.23 -2.23
N SER A 61 6.76 -17.88 -2.60
CA SER A 61 6.19 -17.74 -3.94
C SER A 61 5.64 -16.34 -4.18
N LEU A 62 4.89 -15.80 -3.21
CA LEU A 62 4.30 -14.46 -3.26
C LEU A 62 5.40 -13.39 -3.35
N VAL A 63 6.40 -13.50 -2.48
CA VAL A 63 7.51 -12.54 -2.44
C VAL A 63 8.34 -12.61 -3.72
N ASN A 64 8.60 -13.79 -4.27
CA ASN A 64 9.31 -13.90 -5.55
C ASN A 64 8.55 -13.22 -6.70
N VAL A 65 7.21 -13.33 -6.74
CA VAL A 65 6.38 -12.61 -7.72
C VAL A 65 6.53 -11.10 -7.53
N TYR A 66 6.45 -10.61 -6.29
CA TYR A 66 6.62 -9.20 -6.00
C TYR A 66 8.01 -8.69 -6.41
N MET A 67 9.06 -9.39 -5.99
CA MET A 67 10.45 -9.02 -6.24
C MET A 67 10.82 -8.96 -7.72
N ALA A 68 10.10 -9.67 -8.58
CA ALA A 68 10.30 -9.63 -10.03
C ALA A 68 9.87 -8.29 -10.68
N GLU A 69 8.94 -7.55 -10.03
CA GLU A 69 8.31 -6.37 -10.62
C GLU A 69 8.49 -5.07 -9.79
N CYS A 70 8.81 -5.17 -8.50
CA CYS A 70 8.80 -4.04 -7.57
C CYS A 70 9.93 -3.02 -7.74
N GLY A 71 10.95 -3.29 -8.59
CA GLY A 71 12.16 -2.47 -8.60
C GLY A 71 12.81 -2.44 -7.21
N ASN A 72 13.10 -1.25 -6.66
CA ASN A 72 13.68 -1.08 -5.32
C ASN A 72 12.64 -0.65 -4.26
N ARG A 73 11.34 -0.82 -4.54
CA ARG A 73 10.25 -0.22 -3.75
C ARG A 73 9.45 -1.29 -3.01
N LEU A 74 9.19 -1.06 -1.72
CA LEU A 74 8.14 -1.70 -0.95
C LEU A 74 6.91 -0.80 -0.95
N ASP A 75 5.82 -1.27 -1.55
CA ASP A 75 4.50 -0.63 -1.55
C ASP A 75 3.49 -1.61 -0.94
N PRO A 76 2.95 -1.32 0.26
CA PRO A 76 1.99 -2.20 0.95
C PRO A 76 0.69 -2.47 0.20
N ASP A 77 0.30 -1.62 -0.75
CA ASP A 77 -0.88 -1.89 -1.58
C ASP A 77 -0.57 -2.94 -2.65
N MET A 78 0.63 -2.90 -3.22
CA MET A 78 1.08 -3.88 -4.22
C MET A 78 1.34 -5.25 -3.58
N THR A 79 1.87 -5.32 -2.37
CA THR A 79 2.06 -6.60 -1.66
C THR A 79 0.72 -7.26 -1.36
N ARG A 80 -0.27 -6.48 -0.89
CA ARG A 80 -1.63 -6.99 -0.67
C ARG A 80 -2.34 -7.42 -1.95
N ASP A 81 -2.05 -6.80 -3.10
CA ASP A 81 -2.61 -7.21 -4.40
C ASP A 81 -2.27 -8.67 -4.76
N LEU A 82 -1.21 -9.26 -4.18
CA LEU A 82 -0.86 -10.68 -4.33
C LEU A 82 -1.90 -11.63 -3.70
N LEU A 83 -2.70 -11.12 -2.76
CA LEU A 83 -3.75 -11.89 -2.06
C LEU A 83 -5.09 -11.93 -2.82
N LYS A 84 -5.15 -11.37 -4.04
CA LYS A 84 -6.38 -11.39 -4.86
C LYS A 84 -6.87 -12.81 -5.17
N CYS A 85 -5.96 -13.78 -5.23
CA CYS A 85 -6.30 -15.19 -5.46
C CYS A 85 -7.06 -15.83 -4.28
N ILE A 86 -7.04 -15.22 -3.10
CA ILE A 86 -7.79 -15.66 -1.92
C ILE A 86 -8.89 -14.69 -1.50
N GLY A 87 -9.30 -13.77 -2.40
CA GLY A 87 -10.45 -12.90 -2.20
C GLY A 87 -10.14 -11.47 -1.74
N TYR A 88 -8.87 -11.06 -1.69
CA TYR A 88 -8.52 -9.67 -1.42
C TYR A 88 -9.03 -8.75 -2.52
N THR A 89 -9.59 -7.65 -2.10
CA THR A 89 -9.85 -6.46 -2.92
C THR A 89 -9.39 -5.23 -2.14
N ARG A 90 -9.15 -4.12 -2.83
CA ARG A 90 -8.80 -2.87 -2.15
C ARG A 90 -9.95 -2.24 -1.35
N LEU A 91 -11.14 -2.84 -1.39
CA LEU A 91 -12.31 -2.46 -0.58
C LEU A 91 -12.39 -3.20 0.76
N ASN A 92 -11.75 -4.38 0.88
CA ASN A 92 -11.79 -5.22 2.09
C ASN A 92 -10.41 -5.33 2.79
N VAL A 93 -9.63 -4.26 2.78
CA VAL A 93 -8.25 -4.22 3.31
C VAL A 93 -8.14 -4.74 4.75
N LEU A 94 -9.14 -4.48 5.59
CA LEU A 94 -9.09 -4.86 7.00
C LEU A 94 -9.05 -6.39 7.19
N ASP A 95 -9.74 -7.15 6.34
CA ASP A 95 -9.77 -8.61 6.39
C ASP A 95 -8.40 -9.25 6.06
N TYR A 96 -7.50 -8.50 5.39
CA TYR A 96 -6.21 -8.98 4.88
C TYR A 96 -5.02 -8.20 5.40
N ARG A 97 -5.22 -7.28 6.33
CA ARG A 97 -4.16 -6.40 6.82
C ARG A 97 -2.98 -7.15 7.39
N GLU A 98 -3.23 -8.13 8.26
CA GLU A 98 -2.18 -8.92 8.90
C GLU A 98 -1.48 -9.85 7.90
N ALA A 99 -2.22 -10.44 6.98
CA ALA A 99 -1.64 -11.23 5.88
C ALA A 99 -0.73 -10.36 4.99
N GLY A 100 -1.11 -9.11 4.73
CA GLY A 100 -0.27 -8.13 4.03
C GLY A 100 1.02 -7.82 4.77
N TRP A 101 0.97 -7.62 6.09
CA TRP A 101 2.17 -7.37 6.90
C TRP A 101 3.19 -8.53 6.84
N VAL A 102 2.73 -9.78 6.81
CA VAL A 102 3.62 -10.94 6.63
C VAL A 102 4.42 -10.86 5.32
N ILE A 103 3.79 -10.37 4.26
CA ILE A 103 4.46 -10.17 2.97
C ILE A 103 5.38 -8.93 3.03
N ASP A 104 4.91 -7.82 3.59
CA ASP A 104 5.66 -6.56 3.71
C ASP A 104 7.00 -6.78 4.43
N ASP A 105 6.98 -7.49 5.56
CA ASP A 105 8.16 -7.78 6.37
C ASP A 105 9.21 -8.58 5.58
N GLU A 106 8.80 -9.65 4.89
CA GLU A 106 9.71 -10.47 4.10
C GLU A 106 10.22 -9.71 2.86
N VAL A 107 9.35 -8.94 2.18
CA VAL A 107 9.76 -8.10 1.04
C VAL A 107 10.79 -7.06 1.48
N PHE A 108 10.59 -6.42 2.63
CA PHE A 108 11.53 -5.44 3.17
C PHE A 108 12.93 -6.04 3.37
N ILE A 109 12.99 -7.24 3.97
CA ILE A 109 14.24 -7.97 4.17
C ILE A 109 14.92 -8.27 2.82
N ARG A 110 14.19 -8.83 1.86
CA ARG A 110 14.76 -9.20 0.55
C ARG A 110 15.19 -8.00 -0.28
N LEU A 111 14.48 -6.88 -0.18
CA LEU A 111 14.91 -5.63 -0.81
C LEU A 111 16.24 -5.15 -0.24
N MET A 112 16.41 -5.20 1.08
CA MET A 112 17.68 -4.85 1.72
C MET A 112 18.80 -5.81 1.32
N ASP A 113 18.55 -7.12 1.29
CA ASP A 113 19.55 -8.11 0.87
C ASP A 113 20.01 -7.84 -0.58
N ARG A 114 19.07 -7.62 -1.50
CA ARG A 114 19.37 -7.27 -2.89
C ARG A 114 20.15 -5.96 -3.03
N ALA A 115 19.78 -4.93 -2.26
CA ALA A 115 20.48 -3.65 -2.26
C ALA A 115 21.90 -3.77 -1.67
N ALA A 116 22.09 -4.61 -0.64
CA ALA A 116 23.38 -4.89 -0.06
C ALA A 116 24.32 -5.63 -1.04
N GLU A 117 23.79 -6.61 -1.80
CA GLU A 117 24.53 -7.28 -2.88
C GLU A 117 24.97 -6.30 -3.98
N ALA A 118 24.15 -5.29 -4.27
CA ALA A 118 24.46 -4.20 -5.20
C ALA A 118 25.40 -3.12 -4.60
N ASN A 119 25.88 -3.30 -3.35
CA ASN A 119 26.66 -2.31 -2.59
C ASN A 119 25.93 -0.95 -2.41
N ASN A 120 24.61 -0.94 -2.41
CA ASN A 120 23.79 0.26 -2.19
C ASN A 120 22.98 0.16 -0.89
N LYS A 121 23.64 0.35 0.23
CA LYS A 121 23.02 0.30 1.57
C LYS A 121 22.39 1.64 1.96
N THR A 122 21.50 2.17 1.12
CA THR A 122 20.71 3.36 1.40
C THR A 122 19.22 3.05 1.35
N ILE A 123 18.45 3.67 2.23
CA ILE A 123 17.00 3.50 2.27
C ILE A 123 16.29 4.83 2.41
N LEU A 124 15.23 5.02 1.64
CA LEU A 124 14.31 6.16 1.73
C LEU A 124 12.98 5.68 2.31
N PHE A 125 12.66 6.12 3.51
CA PHE A 125 11.31 6.00 4.06
C PHE A 125 10.43 7.13 3.53
N THR A 126 9.18 6.84 3.15
CA THR A 126 8.22 7.88 2.81
C THR A 126 7.12 7.91 3.85
N MET A 127 6.92 9.05 4.51
CA MET A 127 5.97 9.25 5.59
C MET A 127 4.92 10.29 5.21
N GLY A 128 3.75 10.19 5.79
CA GLY A 128 2.67 11.18 5.67
C GLY A 128 1.30 10.54 5.59
N MET A 129 0.28 11.35 5.84
CA MET A 129 -1.12 10.93 5.90
C MET A 129 -1.63 10.29 4.60
N TYR A 130 -2.73 9.58 4.68
CA TYR A 130 -3.45 9.08 3.50
C TYR A 130 -3.85 10.26 2.59
N GLY A 131 -3.65 10.11 1.29
CA GLY A 131 -3.98 11.17 0.31
C GLY A 131 -3.03 12.38 0.28
N CYS A 132 -1.97 12.43 1.08
CA CYS A 132 -1.05 13.58 1.09
C CYS A 132 -0.18 13.73 -0.17
N GLY A 133 -0.10 12.71 -1.05
CA GLY A 133 0.61 12.79 -2.32
C GLY A 133 2.06 12.31 -2.29
N LYS A 134 2.45 11.38 -1.40
CA LYS A 134 3.81 10.81 -1.31
C LYS A 134 4.34 10.32 -2.66
N THR A 135 3.64 9.40 -3.29
CA THR A 135 4.04 8.81 -4.58
C THR A 135 4.09 9.88 -5.68
N THR A 136 3.08 10.75 -5.73
CA THR A 136 3.04 11.86 -6.70
C THR A 136 4.22 12.82 -6.52
N SER A 137 4.62 13.12 -5.28
CA SER A 137 5.78 13.97 -4.99
C SER A 137 7.08 13.32 -5.44
N LEU A 138 7.25 12.00 -5.20
CA LEU A 138 8.43 11.25 -5.68
C LEU A 138 8.53 11.23 -7.22
N GLU A 139 7.40 11.12 -7.91
CA GLU A 139 7.38 10.98 -9.37
C GLU A 139 7.52 12.31 -10.11
N ASN A 140 6.89 13.36 -9.58
CA ASN A 140 6.77 14.66 -10.28
C ASN A 140 7.83 15.68 -9.87
N ASN A 141 8.48 15.52 -8.71
CA ASN A 141 9.58 16.40 -8.30
C ASN A 141 10.92 15.82 -8.81
N PRO A 142 11.65 16.53 -9.70
CA PRO A 142 12.87 16.00 -10.29
C PRO A 142 13.98 15.65 -9.29
N GLU A 143 14.09 16.41 -8.17
CA GLU A 143 15.07 16.17 -7.11
C GLU A 143 14.72 14.89 -6.35
N LEU A 144 13.45 14.71 -5.97
CA LEU A 144 12.98 13.54 -5.26
C LEU A 144 13.00 12.28 -6.15
N LYS A 145 12.69 12.44 -7.44
CA LYS A 145 12.79 11.35 -8.40
C LYS A 145 14.24 10.87 -8.52
N LYS A 146 15.20 11.81 -8.64
CA LYS A 146 16.63 11.46 -8.65
C LYS A 146 17.03 10.73 -7.37
N LEU A 147 16.59 11.21 -6.19
CA LEU A 147 16.83 10.54 -4.91
C LEU A 147 16.26 9.11 -4.92
N ALA A 148 15.01 8.94 -5.39
CA ALA A 148 14.36 7.63 -5.50
C ALA A 148 15.09 6.66 -6.43
N ASP A 149 15.66 7.16 -7.53
CA ASP A 149 16.44 6.37 -8.49
C ASP A 149 17.83 5.97 -7.93
N GLU A 150 18.38 6.74 -6.99
CA GLU A 150 19.72 6.54 -6.41
C GLU A 150 19.72 5.66 -5.16
N VAL A 151 18.62 5.56 -4.42
CA VAL A 151 18.56 4.77 -3.17
C VAL A 151 18.40 3.28 -3.46
N GLY A 152 18.98 2.45 -2.57
CA GLY A 152 18.90 1.00 -2.67
C GLY A 152 17.51 0.46 -2.38
N VAL A 153 16.79 1.05 -1.45
CA VAL A 153 15.43 0.66 -1.03
C VAL A 153 14.56 1.90 -0.83
N ILE A 154 13.30 1.82 -1.28
CA ILE A 154 12.25 2.78 -0.91
C ILE A 154 11.21 2.01 -0.11
N SER A 155 10.93 2.45 1.11
CA SER A 155 9.87 1.90 1.94
C SER A 155 8.72 2.88 2.05
N GLU A 156 7.61 2.58 1.34
CA GLU A 156 6.41 3.43 1.36
C GLU A 156 5.51 3.07 2.54
N GLY A 157 5.07 4.08 3.26
CA GLY A 157 4.13 3.90 4.38
C GLY A 157 3.48 5.20 4.80
N ALA A 158 2.44 5.11 5.62
CA ALA A 158 1.96 6.26 6.37
C ALA A 158 2.90 6.55 7.54
N TYR A 159 3.41 5.49 8.18
CA TYR A 159 4.24 5.58 9.39
C TYR A 159 3.62 6.46 10.48
N ASN A 160 2.29 6.33 10.63
CA ASN A 160 1.55 7.03 11.67
C ASN A 160 1.92 6.53 13.08
N SER A 161 2.34 5.29 13.26
CA SER A 161 2.92 4.78 14.50
C SER A 161 4.42 5.11 14.55
N VAL A 162 4.83 5.89 15.55
CA VAL A 162 6.23 6.19 15.84
C VAL A 162 7.00 4.90 16.13
N MET A 163 6.45 4.04 16.97
CA MET A 163 7.06 2.77 17.34
C MET A 163 7.37 1.88 16.12
N TYR A 164 6.44 1.82 15.16
CA TYR A 164 6.65 1.04 13.96
C TYR A 164 7.73 1.66 13.05
N PHE A 165 7.74 2.99 12.94
CA PHE A 165 8.79 3.70 12.20
C PHE A 165 10.17 3.44 12.82
N ASP A 166 10.30 3.57 14.14
CA ASP A 166 11.54 3.32 14.87
C ASP A 166 12.05 1.90 14.65
N GLN A 167 11.16 0.91 14.76
CA GLN A 167 11.48 -0.49 14.50
C GLN A 167 12.04 -0.71 13.09
N MET A 168 11.45 -0.08 12.07
CA MET A 168 11.92 -0.20 10.68
C MET A 168 13.28 0.48 10.47
N VAL A 169 13.50 1.65 11.11
CA VAL A 169 14.79 2.35 11.09
C VAL A 169 15.87 1.53 11.81
N GLU A 170 15.58 0.99 12.99
CA GLU A 170 16.48 0.13 13.75
C GLU A 170 16.87 -1.12 12.96
N GLN A 171 15.89 -1.85 12.43
CA GLN A 171 16.11 -3.04 11.62
C GLN A 171 16.98 -2.75 10.38
N SER A 172 16.81 -1.60 9.74
CA SER A 172 17.65 -1.19 8.63
C SER A 172 19.07 -0.84 9.08
N GLY A 173 19.21 -0.17 10.23
CA GLY A 173 20.49 0.19 10.85
C GLY A 173 21.32 -1.03 11.25
N GLU A 174 20.70 -2.06 11.84
CA GLU A 174 21.35 -3.32 12.19
C GLU A 174 21.99 -4.02 10.98
N ARG A 175 21.41 -3.84 9.80
CA ARG A 175 21.93 -4.34 8.51
C ARG A 175 22.93 -3.39 7.84
N GLY A 176 23.23 -2.26 8.50
CA GLY A 176 24.18 -1.24 8.05
C GLY A 176 23.64 -0.33 6.96
N PHE A 177 22.33 -0.19 6.83
CA PHE A 177 21.72 0.77 5.92
C PHE A 177 21.73 2.18 6.52
N LYS A 178 21.81 3.16 5.62
CA LYS A 178 21.72 4.59 5.96
C LYS A 178 20.32 5.08 5.62
N PRO A 179 19.47 5.35 6.62
CA PRO A 179 18.11 5.80 6.40
C PRO A 179 18.08 7.26 5.97
N SER A 180 17.09 7.61 5.16
CA SER A 180 16.64 8.97 4.89
C SER A 180 15.12 9.00 4.93
N LEU A 181 14.51 10.15 5.17
CA LEU A 181 13.07 10.30 5.30
C LEU A 181 12.55 11.38 4.36
N LEU A 182 11.51 11.03 3.60
CA LEU A 182 10.63 11.96 2.89
C LEU A 182 9.32 12.07 3.66
N TYR A 183 9.01 13.24 4.19
CA TYR A 183 7.76 13.51 4.88
C TYR A 183 6.91 14.48 4.04
N VAL A 184 5.72 14.03 3.66
CA VAL A 184 4.81 14.80 2.82
C VAL A 184 3.57 15.17 3.63
N TYR A 185 3.31 16.47 3.72
CA TYR A 185 2.13 17.05 4.33
C TYR A 185 1.08 17.41 3.28
N ASN A 186 -0.18 17.29 3.62
CA ASN A 186 -1.29 17.95 2.97
C ASN A 186 -2.33 18.32 4.03
N ASP A 187 -3.11 19.37 3.79
CA ASP A 187 -4.23 19.69 4.66
C ASP A 187 -5.29 18.57 4.66
N ALA A 188 -6.04 18.46 5.77
CA ALA A 188 -6.95 17.35 5.98
C ALA A 188 -8.05 17.26 4.91
N GLU A 189 -8.63 18.39 4.51
CA GLU A 189 -9.72 18.43 3.53
C GLU A 189 -9.25 17.95 2.16
N THR A 190 -8.12 18.48 1.69
CA THR A 190 -7.51 18.07 0.43
C THR A 190 -7.05 16.62 0.47
N GLY A 191 -6.42 16.20 1.57
CA GLY A 191 -5.96 14.81 1.76
C GLY A 191 -7.12 13.82 1.72
N TYR A 192 -8.24 14.11 2.39
CA TYR A 192 -9.42 13.24 2.36
C TYR A 192 -10.13 13.25 1.01
N THR A 193 -10.19 14.42 0.36
CA THR A 193 -10.69 14.52 -1.03
C THR A 193 -9.89 13.63 -1.98
N ASN A 194 -8.55 13.62 -1.86
CA ASN A 194 -7.69 12.72 -2.62
C ASN A 194 -7.97 11.24 -2.30
N CYS A 195 -8.31 10.89 -1.05
CA CYS A 195 -8.73 9.53 -0.71
C CYS A 195 -10.02 9.14 -1.44
N MET A 196 -11.01 10.04 -1.53
CA MET A 196 -12.26 9.80 -2.25
C MET A 196 -12.04 9.66 -3.76
N GLU A 197 -11.18 10.48 -4.36
CA GLU A 197 -10.80 10.32 -5.78
C GLU A 197 -10.09 8.97 -6.03
N ARG A 198 -9.20 8.55 -5.13
CA ARG A 198 -8.55 7.23 -5.22
C ARG A 198 -9.53 6.07 -5.06
N LEU A 199 -10.59 6.23 -4.26
CA LEU A 199 -11.65 5.24 -4.15
C LEU A 199 -12.32 5.02 -5.52
N ILE A 200 -12.66 6.09 -6.23
CA ILE A 200 -13.27 6.03 -7.57
C ILE A 200 -12.35 5.31 -8.56
N HIS A 201 -11.07 5.69 -8.59
CA HIS A 201 -10.14 5.23 -9.64
C HIS A 201 -9.44 3.92 -9.37
N SER A 202 -9.26 3.55 -8.10
CA SER A 202 -8.45 2.38 -7.70
C SER A 202 -9.08 1.49 -6.63
N ASN A 203 -10.34 1.73 -6.26
CA ASN A 203 -11.07 1.02 -5.21
C ASN A 203 -10.38 1.06 -3.82
N ARG A 204 -9.51 2.05 -3.58
CA ARG A 204 -8.79 2.16 -2.31
C ARG A 204 -9.59 2.98 -1.32
N ALA A 205 -10.33 2.29 -0.45
CA ALA A 205 -11.16 2.91 0.56
C ALA A 205 -10.34 3.39 1.78
N VAL A 206 -10.71 4.57 2.28
CA VAL A 206 -10.31 5.10 3.60
C VAL A 206 -11.57 5.65 4.25
N THR A 207 -11.98 5.08 5.38
CA THR A 207 -13.18 5.56 6.09
C THR A 207 -12.93 6.90 6.77
N CYS A 208 -13.98 7.69 7.04
CA CYS A 208 -13.86 8.93 7.79
C CYS A 208 -13.23 8.70 9.16
N GLU A 209 -13.66 7.67 9.86
CA GLU A 209 -13.21 7.32 11.21
C GLU A 209 -11.71 6.99 11.22
N ALA A 210 -11.24 6.21 10.24
CA ALA A 210 -9.82 5.92 10.10
C ALA A 210 -9.02 7.19 9.78
N TYR A 211 -9.53 8.06 8.91
CA TYR A 211 -8.87 9.30 8.56
C TYR A 211 -8.77 10.26 9.75
N ILE A 212 -9.89 10.51 10.42
CA ILE A 212 -10.01 11.41 11.58
C ILE A 212 -9.11 10.92 12.73
N SER A 213 -9.09 9.62 12.99
CA SER A 213 -8.31 9.06 14.11
C SER A 213 -6.80 9.06 13.85
N VAL A 214 -6.37 9.00 12.58
CA VAL A 214 -4.95 8.92 12.22
C VAL A 214 -4.33 10.30 11.98
N PHE A 215 -5.09 11.27 11.48
CA PHE A 215 -4.55 12.59 11.15
C PHE A 215 -3.81 13.28 12.31
N PRO A 216 -4.37 13.34 13.55
CA PRO A 216 -3.67 13.97 14.68
C PRO A 216 -2.39 13.23 15.13
N GLN A 217 -2.20 11.98 14.73
CA GLN A 217 -1.01 11.20 15.12
C GLN A 217 0.29 11.72 14.47
N PHE A 218 0.16 12.64 13.52
CA PHE A 218 1.31 13.28 12.88
C PHE A 218 1.75 14.58 13.57
N GLU A 219 0.99 15.06 14.56
CA GLU A 219 1.38 16.22 15.38
C GLU A 219 2.72 16.00 16.07
N GLY A 220 3.60 17.01 16.08
CA GLY A 220 4.93 16.93 16.69
C GLY A 220 5.91 15.96 15.98
N ARG A 221 5.58 15.48 14.78
CA ARG A 221 6.38 14.46 14.09
C ARG A 221 7.72 15.00 13.62
N VAL A 222 7.79 16.26 13.22
CA VAL A 222 9.04 16.90 12.76
C VAL A 222 10.02 16.99 13.91
N GLU A 223 9.56 17.47 15.06
CA GLU A 223 10.36 17.58 16.30
C GLU A 223 10.87 16.22 16.74
N TYR A 224 9.98 15.21 16.73
CA TYR A 224 10.36 13.85 17.07
C TYR A 224 11.50 13.33 16.20
N ILE A 225 11.42 13.50 14.88
CA ILE A 225 12.45 13.02 13.94
C ILE A 225 13.78 13.76 14.16
N GLU A 226 13.76 15.08 14.36
CA GLU A 226 14.98 15.84 14.59
C GLU A 226 15.63 15.49 15.94
N GLU A 227 14.85 15.18 16.97
CA GLU A 227 15.37 14.79 18.30
C GLU A 227 15.99 13.39 18.28
N HIS A 228 15.30 12.41 17.67
CA HIS A 228 15.70 10.99 17.74
C HIS A 228 16.65 10.59 16.61
N TYR A 229 16.62 11.29 15.48
CA TYR A 229 17.39 10.98 14.28
C TYR A 229 18.10 12.22 13.70
N PRO A 230 18.92 12.95 14.49
CA PRO A 230 19.50 14.23 14.08
C PRO A 230 20.40 14.15 12.84
N ASP A 231 20.99 12.98 12.58
CA ASP A 231 21.89 12.76 11.43
C ASP A 231 21.17 12.18 10.19
N MET A 232 19.86 11.91 10.28
CA MET A 232 19.09 11.36 9.17
C MET A 232 18.73 12.45 8.15
N PRO A 233 19.11 12.32 6.87
CA PRO A 233 18.63 13.21 5.82
C PRO A 233 17.10 13.27 5.82
N PHE A 234 16.54 14.48 5.98
CA PHE A 234 15.12 14.69 6.18
C PHE A 234 14.59 15.68 5.14
N TYR A 235 13.65 15.24 4.32
CA TYR A 235 13.05 15.99 3.22
C TYR A 235 11.58 16.27 3.54
N CYS A 236 11.24 17.53 3.81
CA CYS A 236 9.87 17.96 4.08
C CYS A 236 9.24 18.55 2.82
N ILE A 237 8.07 18.04 2.44
CA ILE A 237 7.31 18.48 1.28
C ILE A 237 5.94 18.96 1.73
N ASP A 238 5.66 20.22 1.47
CA ASP A 238 4.32 20.78 1.61
C ASP A 238 3.55 20.62 0.30
N ASN A 239 2.50 19.80 0.33
CA ASN A 239 1.60 19.57 -0.78
C ASN A 239 0.18 20.11 -0.49
N SER A 240 0.06 21.07 0.43
CA SER A 240 -1.21 21.71 0.78
C SER A 240 -1.96 22.16 -0.46
N HIS A 241 -3.26 21.88 -0.50
CA HIS A 241 -4.13 22.18 -1.65
C HIS A 241 -3.64 21.59 -2.98
N ASN A 242 -2.89 20.48 -2.95
CA ASN A 242 -2.30 19.84 -4.15
C ASN A 242 -1.45 20.83 -4.99
N ASN A 243 -0.66 21.65 -4.35
CA ASN A 243 0.17 22.69 -4.97
C ASN A 243 1.36 22.18 -5.81
N GLY A 244 1.50 20.86 -5.95
CA GLY A 244 2.57 20.21 -6.70
C GLY A 244 3.77 19.78 -5.84
N GLY A 245 3.68 19.92 -4.52
CA GLY A 245 4.69 19.46 -3.57
C GLY A 245 5.92 20.37 -3.53
N LYS A 246 5.88 21.40 -2.72
CA LYS A 246 7.00 22.33 -2.49
C LYS A 246 7.91 21.80 -1.39
N ARG A 247 9.21 21.72 -1.65
CA ARG A 247 10.19 21.47 -0.58
C ARG A 247 10.23 22.66 0.40
N VAL A 248 10.17 22.36 1.69
CA VAL A 248 10.24 23.32 2.78
C VAL A 248 11.32 22.93 3.78
N THR A 249 11.71 23.86 4.64
CA THR A 249 12.60 23.59 5.76
C THR A 249 11.86 22.84 6.88
N THR A 250 12.60 22.22 7.79
CA THR A 250 11.99 21.59 8.98
C THR A 250 11.35 22.64 9.90
N GLU A 251 11.89 23.86 9.95
CA GLU A 251 11.29 24.98 10.71
C GLU A 251 9.91 25.37 10.14
N GLU A 252 9.75 25.42 8.81
CA GLU A 252 8.45 25.65 8.18
C GLU A 252 7.54 24.44 8.41
N ALA A 253 8.05 23.22 8.32
CA ALA A 253 7.28 21.99 8.51
C ALA A 253 6.75 21.79 9.93
N ARG A 254 7.41 22.33 10.96
CA ARG A 254 6.89 22.38 12.34
C ARG A 254 5.61 23.21 12.48
N GLN A 255 5.29 24.03 11.49
CA GLN A 255 4.06 24.84 11.49
C GLN A 255 2.88 24.10 10.85
N TRP A 256 3.07 22.86 10.38
CA TRP A 256 1.99 22.05 9.83
C TRP A 256 0.97 21.73 10.92
N ASP A 257 -0.29 21.99 10.61
CA ASP A 257 -1.41 21.80 11.53
C ASP A 257 -2.04 20.42 11.31
N TYR A 258 -1.99 19.60 12.33
CA TYR A 258 -2.64 18.30 12.39
C TYR A 258 -3.79 18.28 13.40
N THR A 259 -4.25 19.44 13.86
CA THR A 259 -5.36 19.54 14.78
C THR A 259 -6.66 19.09 14.12
N MET A 260 -7.33 18.12 14.72
CA MET A 260 -8.67 17.70 14.31
C MET A 260 -9.71 18.37 15.19
N THR A 261 -10.37 19.41 14.67
CA THR A 261 -11.47 20.10 15.34
C THR A 261 -12.81 19.49 14.95
N ASP A 262 -13.86 19.71 15.76
CA ASP A 262 -15.22 19.25 15.44
C ASP A 262 -15.71 19.75 14.08
N ASP A 263 -15.38 20.98 13.71
CA ASP A 263 -15.73 21.57 12.41
C ASP A 263 -15.00 20.86 11.26
N LEU A 264 -13.73 20.50 11.45
CA LEU A 264 -12.94 19.78 10.47
C LEU A 264 -13.44 18.33 10.32
N GLU A 265 -13.76 17.65 11.42
CA GLU A 265 -14.41 16.34 11.37
C GLU A 265 -15.72 16.39 10.57
N GLN A 266 -16.57 17.38 10.86
CA GLN A 266 -17.82 17.57 10.11
C GLN A 266 -17.56 17.83 8.63
N THR A 267 -16.50 18.56 8.29
CA THR A 267 -16.09 18.77 6.90
C THR A 267 -15.70 17.47 6.21
N ILE A 268 -14.93 16.61 6.88
CA ILE A 268 -14.57 15.27 6.36
C ILE A 268 -15.82 14.42 6.09
N TYR A 269 -16.79 14.40 7.02
CA TYR A 269 -18.08 13.71 6.80
C TYR A 269 -18.87 14.32 5.63
N ASN A 270 -18.86 15.64 5.47
CA ASN A 270 -19.54 16.31 4.37
C ASN A 270 -18.90 15.98 3.01
N ILE A 271 -17.55 15.89 2.95
CA ILE A 271 -16.85 15.42 1.74
C ILE A 271 -17.34 14.01 1.38
N LYS A 272 -17.31 13.03 2.34
CA LYS A 272 -17.84 11.67 2.09
C LYS A 272 -19.25 11.72 1.53
N ARG A 273 -20.15 12.45 2.19
CA ARG A 273 -21.55 12.58 1.77
C ARG A 273 -21.68 13.13 0.35
N SER A 274 -20.92 14.18 0.00
CA SER A 274 -20.96 14.78 -1.33
C SER A 274 -20.59 13.80 -2.43
N TYR A 275 -19.60 12.92 -2.19
CA TYR A 275 -19.21 11.86 -3.13
C TYR A 275 -20.29 10.78 -3.26
N ILE A 276 -20.94 10.37 -2.17
CA ILE A 276 -22.07 9.43 -2.21
C ILE A 276 -23.24 10.05 -2.98
N ASP A 277 -23.63 11.28 -2.66
CA ASP A 277 -24.77 11.98 -3.28
C ASP A 277 -24.53 12.30 -4.77
N SER A 278 -23.26 12.42 -5.19
CA SER A 278 -22.90 12.65 -6.58
C SER A 278 -23.19 11.48 -7.52
N GLY A 279 -23.43 10.28 -6.97
CA GLY A 279 -23.63 9.05 -7.71
C GLY A 279 -22.38 8.51 -8.43
N LYS A 280 -21.18 9.00 -8.07
CA LYS A 280 -19.90 8.57 -8.67
C LYS A 280 -19.39 7.26 -8.10
N LEU A 281 -19.86 6.85 -6.90
CA LEU A 281 -19.43 5.65 -6.21
C LEU A 281 -20.34 4.47 -6.54
N THR A 282 -19.74 3.28 -6.65
CA THR A 282 -20.52 2.03 -6.74
C THR A 282 -21.09 1.64 -5.38
N PRO A 283 -22.13 0.76 -5.31
CA PRO A 283 -22.64 0.27 -4.04
C PRO A 283 -21.56 -0.36 -3.15
N GLU A 284 -20.63 -1.13 -3.73
CA GLU A 284 -19.52 -1.77 -3.00
C GLU A 284 -18.53 -0.74 -2.45
N GLN A 285 -18.26 0.34 -3.20
CA GLN A 285 -17.42 1.44 -2.72
C GLN A 285 -18.07 2.20 -1.57
N ILE A 286 -19.40 2.38 -1.62
CA ILE A 286 -20.16 3.01 -0.53
C ILE A 286 -20.13 2.12 0.72
N GLU A 287 -20.31 0.80 0.57
CA GLU A 287 -20.24 -0.15 1.68
C GLU A 287 -18.85 -0.13 2.35
N ALA A 288 -17.77 -0.04 1.57
CA ALA A 288 -16.41 0.02 2.08
C ALA A 288 -16.05 1.32 2.84
N LEU A 289 -16.93 2.32 2.84
CA LEU A 289 -16.79 3.56 3.61
C LEU A 289 -17.49 3.51 4.98
N HIS A 290 -18.10 2.41 5.32
CA HIS A 290 -18.79 2.14 6.61
C HIS A 290 -17.99 1.17 7.45
#